data_5a62cb7e66b3c7729f8a66655573c1c6
#
_entry.id   5a62cb7e66b3c7729f8a66655573c1c6
#
_cell.length_a   1.000
_cell.length_b   1.000
_cell.length_c   1.000
_cell.angle_alpha   90.00
_cell.angle_beta   90.00
_cell.angle_gamma   90.00
#
_symmetry.space_group_name_H-M   'P 1'
#
loop_
_entity.id
_entity.type
_entity.pdbx_description
1 polymer ?
#
loop_
_entity_poly.entity_id
_entity_poly.type
_entity_poly.pdbx_seq_one_letter_code
_entity_poly.pdbx_strand_id
1 'polypeptide(L)'
;MSHERSYRILESGAERTMVKISIIIPIFNNEEYLEQCIESVQRQTVKELEIICVDDGSKDQSAEVIRRLRQGDARIILHQQENRGAAAARNVGIQLAGGEYIAFLDADDYYRQEDALRQMIDCCEKNQVKACGSVMYLLQEEEKPAPSAKLVKKMAEEGILAYRNYQLDYDFTTFIFKREMILEDHIRFPEYRYFEDPPFLTRALDKAEYFCMMDVGLYCYRKMDVAFKLTREKTKDLLRGLLDNLNYAKEHQLAGLFGKTLDRLEYEYGTYIYHNVTSEDTEEIKLLTEAGNIAAEQLQCEKYVVRPLRMILDGAYAGGGAYEDALRKKVREADSVAVYGAGKFGKRFLDYLKKYQLDKKVSCVIVSKKSNEETMFAGIPILELKDYRKKMGEVIFVAMGGMNYKEVKKELNQRKILDYEPVDEVFLETGR
;
A
#
# COMPACT_ATOMS: atom_id res chain seq x y z
N MET A 1 18.35 -21.78 -30.44
CA MET A 1 19.03 -20.53 -30.70
C MET A 1 19.39 -19.92 -29.38
N SER A 2 20.68 -19.79 -29.07
CA SER A 2 21.17 -19.22 -27.82
C SER A 2 20.81 -17.74 -27.82
N HIS A 3 19.92 -17.31 -26.89
CA HIS A 3 19.75 -15.90 -26.64
C HIS A 3 21.05 -15.38 -26.00
N GLU A 4 21.85 -14.64 -26.77
CA GLU A 4 22.95 -13.87 -26.19
C GLU A 4 22.39 -12.92 -25.12
N ARG A 5 22.85 -13.12 -23.90
CA ARG A 5 22.49 -12.26 -22.75
C ARG A 5 23.08 -10.87 -22.99
N SER A 6 22.26 -9.92 -23.40
CA SER A 6 22.70 -8.54 -23.60
C SER A 6 22.76 -7.80 -22.26
N TYR A 7 23.89 -7.90 -21.57
CA TYR A 7 24.20 -7.06 -20.41
C TYR A 7 24.92 -5.79 -20.87
N ARG A 8 24.63 -4.67 -20.19
CA ARG A 8 25.40 -3.44 -20.43
C ARG A 8 26.80 -3.56 -19.82
N ILE A 9 27.78 -3.03 -20.51
CA ILE A 9 29.18 -3.01 -20.08
C ILE A 9 29.55 -1.56 -19.76
N LEU A 10 30.09 -1.31 -18.58
CA LEU A 10 30.67 -0.03 -18.21
C LEU A 10 32.10 0.03 -18.77
N GLU A 11 32.40 1.06 -19.53
CA GLU A 11 33.76 1.35 -19.99
C GLU A 11 34.44 2.26 -18.99
N SER A 12 35.30 1.71 -18.15
CA SER A 12 36.20 2.47 -17.27
C SER A 12 37.66 2.10 -17.62
N GLY A 13 38.29 2.87 -18.49
CA GLY A 13 39.69 2.64 -18.83
C GLY A 13 39.95 1.32 -19.55
N ALA A 14 40.73 0.40 -19.01
CA ALA A 14 41.16 -0.85 -19.64
C ALA A 14 40.28 -2.08 -19.35
N GLU A 15 39.31 -1.99 -18.44
CA GLU A 15 38.47 -3.13 -18.05
C GLU A 15 36.99 -2.92 -18.41
N ARG A 16 36.40 -3.91 -19.10
CA ARG A 16 34.97 -4.00 -19.40
C ARG A 16 34.28 -4.74 -18.24
N THR A 17 33.58 -4.01 -17.39
CA THR A 17 32.84 -4.60 -16.27
C THR A 17 31.34 -4.64 -16.59
N MET A 18 30.73 -5.81 -16.46
CA MET A 18 29.27 -5.95 -16.63
C MET A 18 28.53 -5.21 -15.51
N VAL A 19 27.47 -4.49 -15.86
CA VAL A 19 26.59 -3.86 -14.88
C VAL A 19 25.89 -4.93 -14.05
N LYS A 20 26.04 -4.85 -12.75
CA LYS A 20 25.47 -5.80 -11.79
C LYS A 20 24.01 -5.48 -11.46
N ILE A 21 23.71 -4.20 -11.27
CA ILE A 21 22.36 -3.76 -10.90
C ILE A 21 22.00 -2.43 -11.55
N SER A 22 20.77 -2.31 -12.05
CA SER A 22 20.17 -1.06 -12.53
C SER A 22 19.20 -0.53 -11.48
N ILE A 23 19.40 0.73 -11.05
CA ILE A 23 18.49 1.43 -10.17
C ILE A 23 17.61 2.33 -11.01
N ILE A 24 16.30 2.08 -11.02
CA ILE A 24 15.31 2.81 -11.82
C ILE A 24 14.63 3.85 -10.94
N ILE A 25 14.74 5.12 -11.31
CA ILE A 25 14.21 6.27 -10.58
C ILE A 25 13.21 7.00 -11.49
N PRO A 26 11.88 6.83 -11.29
CA PRO A 26 10.87 7.65 -11.95
C PRO A 26 10.86 9.05 -11.32
N ILE A 27 10.85 10.11 -12.14
CA ILE A 27 10.99 11.50 -11.67
C ILE A 27 9.89 12.36 -12.26
N PHE A 28 9.18 13.09 -11.41
CA PHE A 28 8.23 14.12 -11.83
C PHE A 28 8.13 15.21 -10.77
N ASN A 29 8.72 16.39 -11.03
CA ASN A 29 8.72 17.56 -10.13
C ASN A 29 9.25 17.23 -8.72
N ASN A 30 10.48 16.73 -8.62
CA ASN A 30 11.13 16.30 -7.38
C ASN A 30 12.46 17.04 -7.11
N GLU A 31 12.64 18.26 -7.63
CA GLU A 31 13.91 19.02 -7.52
C GLU A 31 14.46 19.08 -6.10
N GLU A 32 13.59 19.12 -5.08
CA GLU A 32 13.95 19.27 -3.67
C GLU A 32 14.68 18.04 -3.09
N TYR A 33 14.27 16.82 -3.49
CA TYR A 33 14.76 15.57 -2.88
C TYR A 33 15.71 14.79 -3.77
N LEU A 34 15.70 15.08 -5.07
CA LEU A 34 16.35 14.29 -6.11
C LEU A 34 17.87 14.17 -5.94
N GLU A 35 18.54 15.21 -5.46
CA GLU A 35 20.00 15.16 -5.22
C GLU A 35 20.33 14.13 -4.11
N GLN A 36 19.63 14.18 -2.97
CA GLN A 36 19.79 13.20 -1.89
C GLN A 36 19.46 11.77 -2.36
N CYS A 37 18.41 11.62 -3.16
CA CYS A 37 18.02 10.34 -3.76
C CYS A 37 19.19 9.74 -4.55
N ILE A 38 19.70 10.46 -5.55
CA ILE A 38 20.77 9.98 -6.44
C ILE A 38 22.09 9.76 -5.67
N GLU A 39 22.48 10.68 -4.79
CA GLU A 39 23.68 10.53 -3.97
C GLU A 39 23.63 9.28 -3.08
N SER A 40 22.46 8.89 -2.59
CA SER A 40 22.30 7.68 -1.78
C SER A 40 22.63 6.41 -2.58
N VAL A 41 22.33 6.41 -3.89
CA VAL A 41 22.70 5.33 -4.81
C VAL A 41 24.21 5.37 -5.14
N GLN A 42 24.76 6.55 -5.37
CA GLN A 42 26.19 6.73 -5.67
C GLN A 42 27.10 6.23 -4.53
N ARG A 43 26.65 6.36 -3.27
CA ARG A 43 27.37 5.88 -2.07
C ARG A 43 27.35 4.37 -1.92
N GLN A 44 26.50 3.63 -2.64
CA GLN A 44 26.45 2.16 -2.51
C GLN A 44 27.82 1.51 -2.76
N THR A 45 28.12 0.45 -2.00
CA THR A 45 29.40 -0.28 -2.09
C THR A 45 29.53 -1.09 -3.36
N VAL A 46 28.41 -1.52 -3.97
CA VAL A 46 28.40 -2.11 -5.31
C VAL A 46 28.66 -1.01 -6.36
N LYS A 47 29.82 -1.09 -7.03
CA LYS A 47 30.24 -0.05 -7.99
C LYS A 47 29.77 -0.33 -9.42
N GLU A 48 29.52 -1.59 -9.73
CA GLU A 48 29.01 -2.08 -11.01
C GLU A 48 27.49 -1.84 -11.11
N LEU A 49 27.05 -0.60 -10.88
CA LEU A 49 25.66 -0.17 -10.99
C LEU A 49 25.45 0.91 -12.05
N GLU A 50 24.27 1.03 -12.54
CA GLU A 50 23.79 2.17 -13.32
C GLU A 50 22.55 2.79 -12.66
N ILE A 51 22.38 4.10 -12.85
CA ILE A 51 21.28 4.90 -12.28
C ILE A 51 20.44 5.41 -13.43
N ILE A 52 19.28 4.84 -13.62
CA ILE A 52 18.36 5.16 -14.72
C ILE A 52 17.32 6.14 -14.23
N CYS A 53 17.54 7.42 -14.48
CA CYS A 53 16.64 8.51 -14.17
C CYS A 53 15.67 8.69 -15.34
N VAL A 54 14.38 8.40 -15.12
CA VAL A 54 13.33 8.61 -16.12
C VAL A 54 12.51 9.82 -15.71
N ASP A 55 12.78 10.96 -16.37
CA ASP A 55 12.05 12.21 -16.16
C ASP A 55 10.75 12.20 -16.95
N ASP A 56 9.64 12.06 -16.26
CA ASP A 56 8.28 11.96 -16.79
C ASP A 56 7.67 13.35 -17.07
N GLY A 57 8.45 14.22 -17.71
CA GLY A 57 8.00 15.54 -18.15
C GLY A 57 7.94 16.57 -17.02
N SER A 58 8.94 16.59 -16.12
CA SER A 58 9.07 17.61 -15.08
C SER A 58 9.08 19.03 -15.62
N LYS A 59 8.49 19.95 -14.85
CA LYS A 59 8.42 21.38 -15.17
C LYS A 59 9.25 22.25 -14.22
N ASP A 60 9.82 21.63 -13.19
CA ASP A 60 10.77 22.22 -12.24
C ASP A 60 12.23 21.98 -12.68
N GLN A 61 13.20 22.16 -11.78
CA GLN A 61 14.62 21.99 -12.07
C GLN A 61 15.10 20.53 -12.00
N SER A 62 14.20 19.54 -11.88
CA SER A 62 14.60 18.11 -11.73
C SER A 62 15.53 17.64 -12.84
N ALA A 63 15.22 17.93 -14.12
CA ALA A 63 16.06 17.55 -15.25
C ALA A 63 17.46 18.20 -15.20
N GLU A 64 17.56 19.43 -14.69
CA GLU A 64 18.82 20.15 -14.57
C GLU A 64 19.69 19.59 -13.44
N VAL A 65 19.07 19.20 -12.30
CA VAL A 65 19.75 18.50 -11.22
C VAL A 65 20.41 17.22 -11.74
N ILE A 66 19.69 16.42 -12.52
CA ILE A 66 20.24 15.17 -13.08
C ILE A 66 21.39 15.46 -14.03
N ARG A 67 21.26 16.45 -14.94
CA ARG A 67 22.33 16.82 -15.87
C ARG A 67 23.61 17.26 -15.15
N ARG A 68 23.47 18.00 -14.06
CA ARG A 68 24.57 18.42 -13.21
C ARG A 68 25.27 17.21 -12.55
N LEU A 69 24.50 16.32 -11.92
CA LEU A 69 25.05 15.13 -11.27
C LEU A 69 25.72 14.17 -12.25
N ARG A 70 25.17 14.02 -13.46
CA ARG A 70 25.72 13.20 -14.53
C ARG A 70 27.10 13.67 -14.99
N GLN A 71 27.44 14.95 -14.90
CA GLN A 71 28.80 15.45 -15.24
C GLN A 71 29.87 14.84 -14.33
N GLY A 72 29.53 14.51 -13.09
CA GLY A 72 30.44 13.89 -12.12
C GLY A 72 30.37 12.36 -12.06
N ASP A 73 29.33 11.74 -12.65
CA ASP A 73 29.12 10.29 -12.58
C ASP A 73 28.51 9.74 -13.88
N ALA A 74 29.34 9.08 -14.68
CA ALA A 74 28.93 8.50 -15.96
C ALA A 74 27.92 7.32 -15.84
N ARG A 75 27.70 6.79 -14.63
CA ARG A 75 26.70 5.75 -14.36
C ARG A 75 25.27 6.27 -14.43
N ILE A 76 25.06 7.59 -14.38
CA ILE A 76 23.74 8.23 -14.45
C ILE A 76 23.30 8.32 -15.90
N ILE A 77 22.14 7.75 -16.19
CA ILE A 77 21.45 7.76 -17.48
C ILE A 77 20.18 8.59 -17.31
N LEU A 78 20.05 9.66 -18.09
CA LEU A 78 18.82 10.46 -18.15
C LEU A 78 18.02 10.09 -19.38
N HIS A 79 16.78 9.69 -19.18
CA HIS A 79 15.76 9.57 -20.22
C HIS A 79 14.62 10.54 -19.92
N GLN A 80 14.14 11.28 -20.93
CA GLN A 80 13.04 12.22 -20.79
C GLN A 80 11.87 11.79 -21.66
N GLN A 81 10.66 11.87 -21.11
CA GLN A 81 9.41 11.54 -21.81
C GLN A 81 8.31 12.54 -21.49
N GLU A 82 7.23 12.54 -22.26
CA GLU A 82 6.00 13.22 -21.89
C GLU A 82 5.36 12.53 -20.67
N ASN A 83 4.68 13.30 -19.82
CA ASN A 83 4.09 12.76 -18.59
C ASN A 83 3.04 11.67 -18.86
N ARG A 84 3.36 10.45 -18.45
CA ARG A 84 2.50 9.26 -18.55
C ARG A 84 2.29 8.57 -17.21
N GLY A 85 2.88 9.08 -16.15
CA GLY A 85 2.80 8.55 -14.79
C GLY A 85 3.97 7.62 -14.41
N ALA A 86 4.12 7.38 -13.10
CA ALA A 86 5.23 6.63 -12.53
C ALA A 86 5.34 5.19 -13.09
N ALA A 87 4.22 4.51 -13.32
CA ALA A 87 4.17 3.18 -13.94
C ALA A 87 4.85 3.15 -15.31
N ALA A 88 4.50 4.10 -16.19
CA ALA A 88 5.08 4.21 -17.53
C ALA A 88 6.58 4.53 -17.45
N ALA A 89 6.99 5.42 -16.55
CA ALA A 89 8.39 5.76 -16.33
C ALA A 89 9.20 4.55 -15.83
N ARG A 90 8.67 3.78 -14.86
CA ARG A 90 9.31 2.54 -14.39
C ARG A 90 9.42 1.51 -15.50
N ASN A 91 8.39 1.36 -16.33
CA ASN A 91 8.41 0.44 -17.47
C ASN A 91 9.48 0.82 -18.51
N VAL A 92 9.65 2.11 -18.79
CA VAL A 92 10.76 2.60 -19.65
C VAL A 92 12.10 2.30 -18.98
N GLY A 93 12.25 2.52 -17.70
CA GLY A 93 13.45 2.18 -16.93
C GLY A 93 13.80 0.68 -17.04
N ILE A 94 12.81 -0.21 -16.93
CA ILE A 94 12.98 -1.68 -17.13
C ILE A 94 13.53 -1.98 -18.51
N GLN A 95 13.04 -1.30 -19.56
CA GLN A 95 13.54 -1.51 -20.95
C GLN A 95 14.98 -1.01 -21.14
N LEU A 96 15.35 0.08 -20.45
CA LEU A 96 16.69 0.67 -20.54
C LEU A 96 17.72 -0.07 -19.68
N ALA A 97 17.27 -0.84 -18.68
CA ALA A 97 18.13 -1.54 -17.74
C ALA A 97 19.06 -2.54 -18.45
N GLY A 98 20.36 -2.46 -18.15
CA GLY A 98 21.40 -3.36 -18.64
C GLY A 98 22.02 -4.22 -17.53
N GLY A 99 21.63 -4.02 -16.26
CA GLY A 99 22.12 -4.78 -15.13
C GLY A 99 21.57 -6.19 -15.04
N GLU A 100 22.26 -7.03 -14.29
CA GLU A 100 21.81 -8.40 -14.00
C GLU A 100 20.58 -8.41 -13.07
N TYR A 101 20.53 -7.43 -12.17
CA TYR A 101 19.41 -7.15 -11.29
C TYR A 101 18.79 -5.79 -11.61
N ILE A 102 17.56 -5.58 -11.19
CA ILE A 102 16.90 -4.27 -11.17
C ILE A 102 16.37 -3.98 -9.76
N ALA A 103 16.39 -2.70 -9.40
CA ALA A 103 15.73 -2.17 -8.20
C ALA A 103 15.05 -0.85 -8.55
N PHE A 104 14.12 -0.42 -7.71
CA PHE A 104 13.37 0.81 -7.87
C PHE A 104 13.59 1.73 -6.67
N LEU A 105 13.67 3.03 -6.95
CA LEU A 105 13.78 4.05 -5.92
C LEU A 105 12.93 5.25 -6.35
N ASP A 106 11.99 5.68 -5.50
CA ASP A 106 11.20 6.86 -5.77
C ASP A 106 12.03 8.13 -5.51
N ALA A 107 11.82 9.16 -6.30
CA ALA A 107 12.70 10.34 -6.36
C ALA A 107 12.67 11.21 -5.09
N ASP A 108 11.66 11.05 -4.24
CA ASP A 108 11.51 11.70 -2.93
C ASP A 108 12.06 10.87 -1.76
N ASP A 109 12.53 9.63 -2.03
CA ASP A 109 13.08 8.70 -1.05
C ASP A 109 14.59 8.52 -1.23
N TYR A 110 15.21 7.69 -0.38
CA TYR A 110 16.64 7.40 -0.49
C TYR A 110 17.04 6.04 0.08
N TYR A 111 18.19 5.51 -0.37
CA TYR A 111 18.80 4.33 0.22
C TYR A 111 19.61 4.70 1.47
N ARG A 112 19.30 4.05 2.60
CA ARG A 112 19.89 4.37 3.90
C ARG A 112 21.25 3.72 4.12
N GLN A 113 21.36 2.42 3.85
CA GLN A 113 22.55 1.62 4.15
C GLN A 113 23.37 1.40 2.89
N GLU A 114 24.66 1.77 2.93
CA GLU A 114 25.52 1.80 1.74
C GLU A 114 25.88 0.42 1.18
N ASP A 115 25.85 -0.63 2.00
CA ASP A 115 26.19 -2.00 1.61
C ASP A 115 24.96 -2.91 1.40
N ALA A 116 23.76 -2.36 1.55
CA ALA A 116 22.52 -3.14 1.48
C ALA A 116 22.32 -3.82 0.11
N LEU A 117 22.54 -3.11 -1.00
CA LEU A 117 22.42 -3.71 -2.33
C LEU A 117 23.42 -4.85 -2.55
N ARG A 118 24.67 -4.71 -2.07
CA ARG A 118 25.68 -5.78 -2.15
C ARG A 118 25.21 -7.01 -1.39
N GLN A 119 24.78 -6.85 -0.15
CA GLN A 119 24.29 -7.94 0.68
C GLN A 119 23.11 -8.66 0.04
N MET A 120 22.15 -7.92 -0.54
CA MET A 120 20.96 -8.50 -1.20
C MET A 120 21.34 -9.28 -2.47
N ILE A 121 22.29 -8.78 -3.27
CA ILE A 121 22.81 -9.47 -4.45
C ILE A 121 23.50 -10.77 -4.04
N ASP A 122 24.40 -10.70 -3.05
CA ASP A 122 25.13 -11.86 -2.53
C ASP A 122 24.15 -12.92 -1.97
N CYS A 123 23.07 -12.47 -1.33
CA CYS A 123 22.00 -13.37 -0.88
C CYS A 123 21.28 -14.06 -2.03
N CYS A 124 20.93 -13.35 -3.10
CA CYS A 124 20.34 -13.94 -4.30
C CYS A 124 21.25 -14.98 -4.95
N GLU A 125 22.54 -14.68 -5.09
CA GLU A 125 23.52 -15.55 -5.72
C GLU A 125 23.77 -16.80 -4.88
N LYS A 126 24.01 -16.63 -3.57
CA LYS A 126 24.25 -17.72 -2.63
C LYS A 126 23.09 -18.73 -2.59
N ASN A 127 21.86 -18.21 -2.59
CA ASN A 127 20.66 -19.01 -2.43
C ASN A 127 19.98 -19.38 -3.76
N GLN A 128 20.53 -18.90 -4.89
CA GLN A 128 20.00 -19.12 -6.25
C GLN A 128 18.53 -18.70 -6.39
N VAL A 129 18.14 -17.60 -5.71
CA VAL A 129 16.81 -17.00 -5.83
C VAL A 129 16.82 -15.79 -6.76
N LYS A 130 15.66 -15.49 -7.35
CA LYS A 130 15.51 -14.42 -8.35
C LYS A 130 15.06 -13.08 -7.76
N ALA A 131 14.74 -13.03 -6.46
CA ALA A 131 14.34 -11.82 -5.76
C ALA A 131 14.83 -11.84 -4.32
N CYS A 132 15.16 -10.64 -3.80
CA CYS A 132 15.49 -10.43 -2.40
C CYS A 132 14.86 -9.13 -1.93
N GLY A 133 14.14 -9.17 -0.82
CA GLY A 133 13.55 -8.02 -0.14
C GLY A 133 14.35 -7.59 1.08
N SER A 134 14.12 -6.36 1.50
CA SER A 134 14.74 -5.72 2.66
C SER A 134 13.69 -5.06 3.56
N VAL A 135 14.13 -4.42 4.64
CA VAL A 135 13.25 -3.66 5.53
C VAL A 135 13.13 -2.22 5.04
N MET A 136 11.91 -1.67 5.08
CA MET A 136 11.65 -0.24 4.88
C MET A 136 11.76 0.52 6.20
N TYR A 137 12.34 1.70 6.16
CA TYR A 137 12.37 2.66 7.27
C TYR A 137 11.52 3.88 6.96
N LEU A 138 10.89 4.47 7.98
CA LEU A 138 10.12 5.70 7.86
C LEU A 138 10.96 6.87 8.39
N LEU A 139 11.16 7.92 7.60
CA LEU A 139 12.03 9.04 7.95
C LEU A 139 11.59 9.78 9.23
N GLN A 140 10.30 9.85 9.54
CA GLN A 140 9.78 10.53 10.74
C GLN A 140 9.91 9.72 12.03
N GLU A 141 10.20 8.42 11.93
CA GLU A 141 10.27 7.50 13.07
C GLU A 141 11.58 6.73 13.02
N GLU A 142 12.71 7.41 13.01
CA GLU A 142 14.08 6.94 12.70
C GLU A 142 14.43 5.46 13.04
N GLU A 143 13.58 4.72 13.73
CA GLU A 143 13.85 3.37 14.21
C GLU A 143 12.70 2.35 14.09
N LYS A 144 11.55 2.70 13.53
CA LYS A 144 10.47 1.70 13.41
C LYS A 144 10.47 1.05 12.02
N PRO A 145 10.80 -0.25 11.96
CA PRO A 145 10.67 -1.00 10.72
C PRO A 145 9.19 -1.14 10.32
N ALA A 146 8.90 -0.96 9.04
CA ALA A 146 7.60 -1.17 8.41
C ALA A 146 7.11 -2.64 8.53
N PRO A 147 5.88 -2.96 8.06
CA PRO A 147 5.27 -4.30 8.17
C PRO A 147 6.12 -5.49 7.73
N SER A 148 7.05 -5.28 6.80
CA SER A 148 8.05 -6.26 6.36
C SER A 148 8.93 -6.82 7.50
N ALA A 149 9.09 -6.11 8.63
CA ALA A 149 9.85 -6.60 9.77
C ALA A 149 9.33 -7.92 10.36
N LYS A 150 8.03 -8.19 10.27
CA LYS A 150 7.46 -9.48 10.70
C LYS A 150 7.94 -10.62 9.81
N LEU A 151 8.10 -10.35 8.51
CA LEU A 151 8.62 -11.31 7.53
C LEU A 151 10.10 -11.55 7.71
N VAL A 152 10.88 -10.50 7.95
CA VAL A 152 12.31 -10.60 8.25
C VAL A 152 12.55 -11.51 9.46
N LYS A 153 11.78 -11.34 10.54
CA LYS A 153 11.89 -12.21 11.72
C LYS A 153 11.61 -13.67 11.38
N LYS A 154 10.58 -13.92 10.57
CA LYS A 154 10.21 -15.28 10.18
C LYS A 154 11.23 -15.92 9.23
N MET A 155 11.86 -15.11 8.38
CA MET A 155 12.93 -15.56 7.50
C MET A 155 14.22 -15.93 8.25
N ALA A 156 14.55 -15.24 9.34
CA ALA A 156 15.65 -15.64 10.20
C ALA A 156 15.48 -17.08 10.75
N GLU A 157 14.23 -17.55 10.82
CA GLU A 157 13.87 -18.90 11.24
C GLU A 157 13.80 -19.90 10.05
N GLU A 158 13.34 -19.46 8.87
CA GLU A 158 13.00 -20.33 7.72
C GLU A 158 13.97 -20.24 6.53
N GLY A 159 14.85 -19.23 6.47
CA GLY A 159 15.81 -19.03 5.36
C GLY A 159 15.17 -18.46 4.10
N ILE A 160 14.87 -19.29 3.09
CA ILE A 160 14.23 -18.92 1.84
C ILE A 160 12.71 -19.03 1.99
N LEU A 161 11.96 -18.02 1.55
CA LEU A 161 10.50 -17.98 1.62
C LEU A 161 9.88 -18.39 0.29
N ALA A 162 8.88 -19.30 0.31
CA ALA A 162 8.05 -19.58 -0.84
C ALA A 162 6.95 -18.53 -0.95
N TYR A 163 6.80 -17.88 -2.12
CA TYR A 163 5.79 -16.83 -2.32
C TYR A 163 4.37 -17.32 -1.98
N ARG A 164 4.03 -18.56 -2.35
CA ARG A 164 2.72 -19.15 -2.08
C ARG A 164 2.32 -19.17 -0.60
N ASN A 165 3.29 -19.07 0.32
CA ASN A 165 3.03 -19.05 1.76
C ASN A 165 2.76 -17.63 2.30
N TYR A 166 3.25 -16.59 1.63
CA TYR A 166 3.22 -15.20 2.14
C TYR A 166 2.39 -14.27 1.29
N GLN A 167 2.45 -14.41 -0.04
CA GLN A 167 1.65 -13.69 -1.02
C GLN A 167 1.66 -12.17 -0.78
N LEU A 168 2.90 -11.62 -0.72
CA LEU A 168 3.15 -10.18 -0.59
C LEU A 168 2.71 -9.45 -1.85
N ASP A 169 2.24 -8.21 -1.70
CA ASP A 169 1.79 -7.37 -2.79
C ASP A 169 2.05 -5.87 -2.57
N TYR A 170 2.76 -5.51 -1.48
CA TYR A 170 3.21 -4.15 -1.19
C TYR A 170 4.72 -4.11 -0.94
N ASP A 171 5.27 -2.88 -0.94
CA ASP A 171 6.67 -2.57 -0.65
C ASP A 171 7.66 -3.04 -1.74
N PHE A 172 7.26 -3.01 -3.03
CA PHE A 172 8.11 -3.46 -4.16
C PHE A 172 9.47 -2.72 -4.22
N THR A 173 9.53 -1.48 -3.76
CA THR A 173 10.73 -0.65 -3.71
C THR A 173 11.81 -1.19 -2.77
N THR A 174 11.43 -2.07 -1.84
CA THR A 174 12.38 -2.74 -0.95
C THR A 174 13.05 -3.97 -1.55
N PHE A 175 12.69 -4.33 -2.78
CA PHE A 175 13.16 -5.55 -3.46
C PHE A 175 14.17 -5.25 -4.57
N ILE A 176 15.08 -6.21 -4.78
CA ILE A 176 15.80 -6.38 -6.02
C ILE A 176 15.25 -7.60 -6.76
N PHE A 177 15.27 -7.55 -8.10
CA PHE A 177 14.74 -8.61 -8.96
C PHE A 177 15.76 -8.98 -10.04
N LYS A 178 15.84 -10.26 -10.37
CA LYS A 178 16.60 -10.72 -11.53
C LYS A 178 15.97 -10.15 -12.80
N ARG A 179 16.71 -9.33 -13.56
CA ARG A 179 16.21 -8.63 -14.76
C ARG A 179 15.70 -9.59 -15.82
N GLU A 180 16.42 -10.67 -16.07
CA GLU A 180 16.04 -11.70 -17.05
C GLU A 180 14.60 -12.20 -16.78
N MET A 181 14.26 -12.55 -15.54
CA MET A 181 12.92 -12.97 -15.15
C MET A 181 11.85 -11.92 -15.48
N ILE A 182 12.12 -10.65 -15.15
CA ILE A 182 11.17 -9.56 -15.42
C ILE A 182 10.92 -9.38 -16.92
N LEU A 183 11.97 -9.51 -17.76
CA LEU A 183 11.87 -9.33 -19.19
C LEU A 183 11.24 -10.52 -19.92
N GLU A 184 11.66 -11.75 -19.59
CA GLU A 184 11.17 -12.97 -20.24
C GLU A 184 9.69 -13.23 -19.97
N ASP A 185 9.24 -12.94 -18.74
CA ASP A 185 7.85 -13.11 -18.36
C ASP A 185 6.99 -11.86 -18.61
N HIS A 186 7.55 -10.88 -19.31
CA HIS A 186 6.87 -9.63 -19.66
C HIS A 186 6.22 -8.90 -18.46
N ILE A 187 6.83 -9.02 -17.28
CA ILE A 187 6.32 -8.40 -16.05
C ILE A 187 6.47 -6.88 -16.17
N ARG A 188 5.35 -6.17 -16.02
CA ARG A 188 5.25 -4.72 -16.17
C ARG A 188 4.36 -4.14 -15.10
N PHE A 189 4.61 -2.87 -14.75
CA PHE A 189 3.62 -2.08 -14.05
C PHE A 189 2.45 -1.82 -15.01
N PRO A 190 1.19 -2.13 -14.63
CA PRO A 190 0.05 -1.66 -15.40
C PRO A 190 0.06 -0.12 -15.42
N GLU A 191 -0.29 0.48 -16.55
CA GLU A 191 -0.26 1.95 -16.69
C GLU A 191 -1.44 2.61 -15.96
N TYR A 192 -1.55 2.36 -14.66
CA TYR A 192 -2.45 3.02 -13.74
C TYR A 192 -1.73 4.17 -13.05
N ARG A 193 -2.46 5.20 -12.66
CA ARG A 193 -1.95 6.33 -11.86
C ARG A 193 -2.03 6.08 -10.37
N TYR A 194 -2.65 4.98 -9.99
CA TYR A 194 -2.78 4.54 -8.60
C TYR A 194 -3.01 3.03 -8.54
N PHE A 195 -2.38 2.36 -7.57
CA PHE A 195 -2.44 0.91 -7.36
C PHE A 195 -1.78 0.09 -8.46
N GLU A 196 -0.72 0.62 -9.09
CA GLU A 196 0.07 -0.05 -10.12
C GLU A 196 1.10 -1.05 -9.56
N ASP A 197 1.53 -0.81 -8.32
CA ASP A 197 2.61 -1.55 -7.66
C ASP A 197 2.18 -2.94 -7.16
N PRO A 198 0.98 -3.17 -6.55
CA PRO A 198 0.59 -4.50 -6.11
C PRO A 198 0.51 -5.53 -7.25
N PRO A 199 -0.04 -5.21 -8.44
CA PRO A 199 -0.01 -6.13 -9.58
C PRO A 199 1.40 -6.47 -10.05
N PHE A 200 2.33 -5.51 -10.06
CA PHE A 200 3.72 -5.75 -10.45
C PHE A 200 4.41 -6.70 -9.46
N LEU A 201 4.39 -6.37 -8.17
CA LEU A 201 5.07 -7.17 -7.15
C LEU A 201 4.54 -8.60 -7.05
N THR A 202 3.22 -8.75 -7.12
CA THR A 202 2.56 -10.06 -7.13
C THR A 202 3.11 -10.95 -8.23
N ARG A 203 3.16 -10.46 -9.47
CA ARG A 203 3.66 -11.23 -10.62
C ARG A 203 5.15 -11.52 -10.51
N ALA A 204 5.93 -10.55 -10.07
CA ALA A 204 7.37 -10.72 -9.92
C ALA A 204 7.72 -11.78 -8.87
N LEU A 205 7.05 -11.77 -7.72
CA LEU A 205 7.33 -12.75 -6.66
C LEU A 205 6.71 -14.12 -6.93
N ASP A 206 5.52 -14.19 -7.55
CA ASP A 206 4.94 -15.49 -7.95
C ASP A 206 5.83 -16.16 -9.01
N LYS A 207 6.39 -15.39 -9.94
CA LYS A 207 7.33 -15.91 -10.94
C LYS A 207 8.68 -16.26 -10.36
N ALA A 208 9.13 -15.56 -9.34
CA ALA A 208 10.34 -15.93 -8.59
C ALA A 208 10.17 -17.24 -7.83
N GLU A 209 8.93 -17.61 -7.46
CA GLU A 209 8.54 -18.77 -6.63
C GLU A 209 9.12 -18.70 -5.21
N TYR A 210 10.43 -18.48 -5.10
CA TYR A 210 11.17 -18.34 -3.84
C TYR A 210 11.92 -17.02 -3.81
N PHE A 211 11.98 -16.40 -2.64
CA PHE A 211 12.71 -15.15 -2.42
C PHE A 211 13.34 -15.11 -1.03
N CYS A 212 14.33 -14.25 -0.86
CA CYS A 212 14.89 -13.91 0.42
C CYS A 212 14.28 -12.63 0.99
N MET A 213 14.27 -12.52 2.33
CA MET A 213 14.06 -11.25 3.04
C MET A 213 15.23 -11.02 3.99
N MET A 214 15.81 -9.84 3.99
CA MET A 214 16.98 -9.52 4.81
C MET A 214 16.70 -8.39 5.79
N ASP A 215 17.29 -8.49 6.98
CA ASP A 215 17.27 -7.40 7.96
C ASP A 215 18.37 -6.36 7.62
N VAL A 216 18.23 -5.79 6.43
CA VAL A 216 19.08 -4.69 5.96
C VAL A 216 18.21 -3.50 5.65
N GLY A 217 18.63 -2.32 6.09
CA GLY A 217 17.86 -1.08 5.91
C GLY A 217 18.15 -0.44 4.57
N LEU A 218 17.66 -1.03 3.45
CA LEU A 218 17.89 -0.44 2.15
C LEU A 218 17.09 0.85 1.98
N TYR A 219 15.78 0.78 2.08
CA TYR A 219 14.85 1.82 1.66
C TYR A 219 14.41 2.70 2.82
N CYS A 220 14.53 4.03 2.67
CA CYS A 220 13.99 5.02 3.61
C CYS A 220 12.88 5.82 2.93
N TYR A 221 11.65 5.58 3.37
CA TYR A 221 10.44 6.22 2.88
C TYR A 221 10.22 7.56 3.58
N ARG A 222 10.11 8.63 2.78
CA ARG A 222 9.79 9.98 3.26
C ARG A 222 8.29 10.15 3.37
N LYS A 223 7.76 9.96 4.58
CA LYS A 223 6.34 10.18 4.83
C LYS A 223 6.03 11.67 4.74
N MET A 224 5.35 12.07 3.69
CA MET A 224 4.81 13.42 3.55
C MET A 224 3.52 13.53 4.38
N ASP A 225 3.36 14.63 5.14
CA ASP A 225 2.11 14.90 5.89
C ASP A 225 0.97 15.37 4.95
N VAL A 226 0.75 14.62 3.88
CA VAL A 226 -0.36 14.86 2.96
C VAL A 226 -1.50 13.93 3.34
N ALA A 227 -2.67 14.49 3.65
CA ALA A 227 -3.86 13.70 3.89
C ALA A 227 -4.16 12.83 2.66
N PHE A 228 -4.33 11.52 2.89
CA PHE A 228 -4.72 10.62 1.81
C PHE A 228 -6.03 11.11 1.16
N LYS A 229 -5.99 11.33 -0.16
CA LYS A 229 -7.14 11.73 -0.94
C LYS A 229 -7.27 10.85 -2.18
N LEU A 230 -8.27 9.98 -2.16
CA LEU A 230 -8.63 9.22 -3.35
C LEU A 230 -9.52 10.11 -4.24
N THR A 231 -9.01 10.51 -5.41
CA THR A 231 -9.81 11.24 -6.42
C THR A 231 -10.64 10.25 -7.25
N ARG A 232 -11.62 10.76 -7.98
CA ARG A 232 -12.44 9.92 -8.87
C ARG A 232 -11.59 9.16 -9.91
N GLU A 233 -10.63 9.82 -10.54
CA GLU A 233 -9.71 9.19 -11.50
C GLU A 233 -8.88 8.08 -10.85
N LYS A 234 -8.30 8.35 -9.68
CA LYS A 234 -7.56 7.34 -8.90
C LYS A 234 -8.44 6.18 -8.44
N THR A 235 -9.73 6.43 -8.17
CA THR A 235 -10.68 5.38 -7.80
C THR A 235 -10.87 4.37 -8.92
N LYS A 236 -10.96 4.83 -10.16
CA LYS A 236 -11.08 3.95 -11.32
C LYS A 236 -9.85 3.06 -11.49
N ASP A 237 -8.67 3.63 -11.39
CA ASP A 237 -7.41 2.88 -11.48
C ASP A 237 -7.25 1.90 -10.30
N LEU A 238 -7.62 2.32 -9.09
CA LEU A 238 -7.70 1.44 -7.92
C LEU A 238 -8.59 0.22 -8.19
N LEU A 239 -9.80 0.43 -8.72
CA LEU A 239 -10.74 -0.65 -9.04
C LEU A 239 -10.17 -1.61 -10.09
N ARG A 240 -9.50 -1.08 -11.12
CA ARG A 240 -8.81 -1.89 -12.13
C ARG A 240 -7.69 -2.73 -11.54
N GLY A 241 -6.84 -2.13 -10.69
CA GLY A 241 -5.75 -2.83 -10.05
C GLY A 241 -6.21 -3.88 -9.03
N LEU A 242 -7.26 -3.59 -8.25
CA LEU A 242 -7.88 -4.57 -7.37
C LEU A 242 -8.48 -5.75 -8.15
N LEU A 243 -9.19 -5.46 -9.25
CA LEU A 243 -9.75 -6.48 -10.12
C LEU A 243 -8.66 -7.35 -10.79
N ASP A 244 -7.58 -6.71 -11.24
CA ASP A 244 -6.42 -7.39 -11.79
C ASP A 244 -5.79 -8.38 -10.80
N ASN A 245 -5.62 -7.97 -9.54
CA ASN A 245 -5.11 -8.85 -8.48
C ASN A 245 -6.11 -9.96 -8.08
N LEU A 246 -7.42 -9.70 -8.10
CA LEU A 246 -8.43 -10.74 -7.84
C LEU A 246 -8.40 -11.82 -8.92
N ASN A 247 -8.36 -11.42 -10.20
CA ASN A 247 -8.26 -12.33 -11.33
C ASN A 247 -6.97 -13.16 -11.26
N TYR A 248 -5.83 -12.49 -11.10
CA TYR A 248 -4.54 -13.16 -10.99
C TYR A 248 -4.51 -14.18 -9.83
N ALA A 249 -5.00 -13.76 -8.66
CA ALA A 249 -5.06 -14.61 -7.48
C ALA A 249 -5.95 -15.85 -7.69
N LYS A 250 -7.08 -15.70 -8.40
CA LYS A 250 -7.98 -16.80 -8.75
C LYS A 250 -7.30 -17.75 -9.74
N GLU A 251 -6.72 -17.25 -10.83
CA GLU A 251 -6.07 -18.04 -11.88
C GLU A 251 -4.87 -18.84 -11.33
N HIS A 252 -4.07 -18.23 -10.45
CA HIS A 252 -2.88 -18.82 -9.85
C HIS A 252 -3.12 -19.53 -8.52
N GLN A 253 -4.39 -19.62 -8.06
CA GLN A 253 -4.79 -20.27 -6.81
C GLN A 253 -4.09 -19.68 -5.57
N LEU A 254 -3.96 -18.35 -5.53
CA LEU A 254 -3.32 -17.58 -4.45
C LEU A 254 -4.39 -17.10 -3.45
N ALA A 255 -4.88 -18.00 -2.61
CA ALA A 255 -6.00 -17.73 -1.70
C ALA A 255 -5.71 -16.59 -0.70
N GLY A 256 -4.48 -16.43 -0.24
CA GLY A 256 -4.08 -15.34 0.66
C GLY A 256 -4.12 -13.98 -0.02
N LEU A 257 -3.61 -13.87 -1.25
CA LEU A 257 -3.69 -12.66 -2.06
C LEU A 257 -5.14 -12.30 -2.38
N PHE A 258 -5.94 -13.32 -2.77
CA PHE A 258 -7.37 -13.13 -3.03
C PHE A 258 -8.08 -12.53 -1.82
N GLY A 259 -7.91 -13.14 -0.65
CA GLY A 259 -8.52 -12.66 0.59
C GLY A 259 -8.09 -11.25 0.96
N LYS A 260 -6.79 -10.92 0.87
CA LYS A 260 -6.28 -9.57 1.11
C LYS A 260 -6.86 -8.54 0.15
N THR A 261 -6.91 -8.86 -1.15
CA THR A 261 -7.42 -7.96 -2.18
C THR A 261 -8.92 -7.72 -2.01
N LEU A 262 -9.69 -8.77 -1.70
CA LEU A 262 -11.11 -8.64 -1.38
C LEU A 262 -11.32 -7.78 -0.12
N ASP A 263 -10.52 -7.97 0.93
CA ASP A 263 -10.57 -7.18 2.15
C ASP A 263 -10.28 -5.69 1.90
N ARG A 264 -9.35 -5.37 1.00
CA ARG A 264 -9.10 -4.00 0.58
C ARG A 264 -10.31 -3.39 -0.11
N LEU A 265 -10.89 -4.11 -1.05
CA LEU A 265 -12.09 -3.65 -1.74
C LEU A 265 -13.27 -3.44 -0.77
N GLU A 266 -13.45 -4.36 0.17
CA GLU A 266 -14.57 -4.34 1.12
C GLU A 266 -14.40 -3.31 2.24
N TYR A 267 -13.18 -3.19 2.79
CA TYR A 267 -12.95 -2.50 4.06
C TYR A 267 -11.91 -1.38 3.99
N GLU A 268 -10.77 -1.56 3.32
CA GLU A 268 -9.74 -0.54 3.27
C GLU A 268 -10.15 0.65 2.38
N TYR A 269 -10.62 0.33 1.16
CA TYR A 269 -11.03 1.35 0.19
C TYR A 269 -12.54 1.44 0.00
N GLY A 270 -13.32 0.53 0.56
CA GLY A 270 -14.75 0.41 0.27
C GLY A 270 -15.53 1.70 0.50
N THR A 271 -15.25 2.42 1.59
CA THR A 271 -15.90 3.68 1.90
C THR A 271 -15.45 4.81 0.97
N TYR A 272 -14.14 4.87 0.63
CA TYR A 272 -13.61 5.85 -0.32
C TYR A 272 -14.20 5.63 -1.73
N ILE A 273 -14.31 4.39 -2.18
CA ILE A 273 -14.93 4.03 -3.46
C ILE A 273 -16.39 4.51 -3.46
N TYR A 274 -17.12 4.22 -2.40
CA TYR A 274 -18.50 4.64 -2.26
C TYR A 274 -18.70 6.15 -2.34
N HIS A 275 -17.79 6.96 -1.76
CA HIS A 275 -17.87 8.43 -1.84
C HIS A 275 -17.50 8.99 -3.21
N ASN A 276 -16.77 8.25 -4.04
CA ASN A 276 -16.27 8.70 -5.32
C ASN A 276 -17.05 8.15 -6.53
N VAL A 277 -17.89 7.12 -6.32
CA VAL A 277 -18.63 6.40 -7.38
C VAL A 277 -20.11 6.54 -7.13
N THR A 278 -20.84 6.93 -8.16
CA THR A 278 -22.31 7.01 -8.15
C THR A 278 -22.93 5.89 -8.98
N SER A 279 -24.25 5.67 -8.87
CA SER A 279 -24.97 4.69 -9.70
C SER A 279 -24.93 4.99 -11.21
N GLU A 280 -24.55 6.21 -11.59
CA GLU A 280 -24.43 6.66 -12.98
C GLU A 280 -23.05 6.34 -13.58
N ASP A 281 -22.05 6.02 -12.76
CA ASP A 281 -20.67 5.72 -13.17
C ASP A 281 -20.58 4.27 -13.71
N THR A 282 -21.06 4.07 -14.92
CA THR A 282 -21.30 2.74 -15.51
C THR A 282 -20.06 1.85 -15.59
N GLU A 283 -18.86 2.43 -15.78
CA GLU A 283 -17.61 1.65 -15.82
C GLU A 283 -17.22 1.16 -14.44
N GLU A 284 -17.25 2.02 -13.43
CA GLU A 284 -16.92 1.69 -12.05
C GLU A 284 -17.93 0.67 -11.47
N ILE A 285 -19.21 0.85 -11.76
CA ILE A 285 -20.27 -0.12 -11.41
C ILE A 285 -20.00 -1.48 -12.07
N LYS A 286 -19.56 -1.49 -13.32
CA LYS A 286 -19.20 -2.73 -14.02
C LYS A 286 -18.01 -3.42 -13.35
N LEU A 287 -16.94 -2.68 -13.02
CA LEU A 287 -15.76 -3.23 -12.33
C LEU A 287 -16.14 -3.80 -10.95
N LEU A 288 -16.96 -3.11 -10.18
CA LEU A 288 -17.47 -3.59 -8.88
C LEU A 288 -18.33 -4.86 -9.02
N THR A 289 -19.14 -4.92 -10.07
CA THR A 289 -19.98 -6.10 -10.36
C THR A 289 -19.10 -7.29 -10.75
N GLU A 290 -18.09 -7.08 -11.58
CA GLU A 290 -17.14 -8.11 -11.98
C GLU A 290 -16.35 -8.64 -10.78
N ALA A 291 -15.88 -7.77 -9.89
CA ALA A 291 -15.24 -8.17 -8.63
C ALA A 291 -16.18 -9.04 -7.77
N GLY A 292 -17.47 -8.70 -7.72
CA GLY A 292 -18.49 -9.51 -7.05
C GLY A 292 -18.67 -10.91 -7.68
N ASN A 293 -18.69 -10.98 -9.00
CA ASN A 293 -18.79 -12.25 -9.71
C ASN A 293 -17.57 -13.17 -9.45
N ILE A 294 -16.35 -12.60 -9.51
CA ILE A 294 -15.11 -13.33 -9.19
C ILE A 294 -15.14 -13.82 -7.74
N ALA A 295 -15.62 -12.98 -6.81
CA ALA A 295 -15.75 -13.36 -5.41
C ALA A 295 -16.78 -14.48 -5.23
N ALA A 296 -17.92 -14.43 -5.92
CA ALA A 296 -18.94 -15.48 -5.87
C ALA A 296 -18.41 -16.84 -6.33
N GLU A 297 -17.67 -16.85 -7.45
CA GLU A 297 -17.04 -18.08 -7.96
C GLU A 297 -16.00 -18.63 -6.97
N GLN A 298 -15.09 -17.79 -6.47
CA GLN A 298 -14.03 -18.21 -5.57
C GLN A 298 -14.55 -18.70 -4.19
N LEU A 299 -15.64 -18.06 -3.70
CA LEU A 299 -16.27 -18.40 -2.42
C LEU A 299 -17.36 -19.49 -2.59
N GLN A 300 -17.59 -19.98 -3.81
CA GLN A 300 -18.58 -21.01 -4.15
C GLN A 300 -20.00 -20.65 -3.66
N CYS A 301 -20.39 -19.39 -3.83
CA CYS A 301 -21.73 -18.91 -3.52
C CYS A 301 -22.47 -18.44 -4.78
N GLU A 302 -23.81 -18.51 -4.77
CA GLU A 302 -24.64 -18.17 -5.92
C GLU A 302 -24.48 -16.71 -6.35
N LYS A 303 -24.31 -15.81 -5.38
CA LYS A 303 -24.17 -14.36 -5.63
C LYS A 303 -23.35 -13.69 -4.53
N TYR A 304 -22.44 -12.82 -4.94
CA TYR A 304 -21.71 -11.94 -4.05
C TYR A 304 -21.78 -10.49 -4.54
N VAL A 305 -22.19 -9.57 -3.67
CA VAL A 305 -22.21 -8.14 -3.97
C VAL A 305 -21.22 -7.47 -3.04
N VAL A 306 -20.16 -6.92 -3.63
CA VAL A 306 -19.10 -6.22 -2.84
C VAL A 306 -19.71 -5.04 -2.09
N ARG A 307 -19.21 -4.78 -0.88
CA ARG A 307 -19.75 -3.76 0.04
C ARG A 307 -19.92 -2.38 -0.62
N PRO A 308 -18.92 -1.80 -1.32
CA PRO A 308 -19.12 -0.47 -1.93
C PRO A 308 -20.24 -0.47 -2.96
N LEU A 309 -20.39 -1.51 -3.78
CA LEU A 309 -21.50 -1.62 -4.73
C LEU A 309 -22.86 -1.69 -4.02
N ARG A 310 -22.95 -2.47 -2.95
CA ARG A 310 -24.18 -2.55 -2.13
C ARG A 310 -24.54 -1.18 -1.57
N MET A 311 -23.57 -0.46 -0.99
CA MET A 311 -23.78 0.88 -0.43
C MET A 311 -24.27 1.87 -1.50
N ILE A 312 -23.74 1.80 -2.73
CA ILE A 312 -24.16 2.63 -3.86
C ILE A 312 -25.62 2.31 -4.26
N LEU A 313 -25.94 1.02 -4.42
CA LEU A 313 -27.27 0.57 -4.86
C LEU A 313 -28.36 0.81 -3.80
N ASP A 314 -28.04 0.65 -2.52
CA ASP A 314 -28.98 0.88 -1.43
C ASP A 314 -29.26 2.37 -1.20
N GLY A 315 -28.55 3.26 -1.92
CA GLY A 315 -28.70 4.70 -1.77
C GLY A 315 -28.42 5.20 -0.35
N ALA A 316 -27.60 4.46 0.41
CA ALA A 316 -27.38 4.68 1.83
C ALA A 316 -26.80 6.08 2.15
N TYR A 317 -26.42 6.85 1.11
CA TYR A 317 -25.79 8.15 1.24
C TYR A 317 -26.38 9.19 0.29
N ALA A 318 -27.36 9.92 0.77
CA ALA A 318 -27.82 11.14 0.12
C ALA A 318 -26.99 12.34 0.65
N GLY A 319 -25.74 12.51 0.17
CA GLY A 319 -24.88 13.67 0.47
C GLY A 319 -24.48 13.84 1.94
N GLY A 320 -23.32 14.42 2.22
CA GLY A 320 -22.71 14.53 3.56
C GLY A 320 -23.62 15.05 4.69
N GLY A 321 -24.56 15.98 4.39
CA GLY A 321 -25.51 16.49 5.38
C GLY A 321 -26.55 15.45 5.84
N ALA A 322 -27.02 14.58 4.94
CA ALA A 322 -28.03 13.58 5.30
C ALA A 322 -27.46 12.48 6.22
N TYR A 323 -26.20 12.08 6.00
CA TYR A 323 -25.50 11.15 6.90
C TYR A 323 -25.33 11.75 8.29
N GLU A 324 -24.84 13.00 8.38
CA GLU A 324 -24.71 13.71 9.65
C GLU A 324 -26.04 13.83 10.40
N ASP A 325 -27.12 14.15 9.67
CA ASP A 325 -28.45 14.26 10.25
C ASP A 325 -28.95 12.92 10.79
N ALA A 326 -28.79 11.85 10.02
CA ALA A 326 -29.14 10.49 10.44
C ALA A 326 -28.32 10.05 11.64
N LEU A 327 -26.99 10.31 11.63
CA LEU A 327 -26.09 10.02 12.73
C LEU A 327 -26.50 10.77 14.01
N ARG A 328 -26.71 12.10 13.92
CA ARG A 328 -27.17 12.93 15.06
C ARG A 328 -28.54 12.49 15.58
N LYS A 329 -29.45 12.15 14.70
CA LYS A 329 -30.78 11.63 15.07
C LYS A 329 -30.62 10.33 15.87
N LYS A 330 -29.83 9.38 15.37
CA LYS A 330 -29.62 8.09 16.04
C LYS A 330 -28.99 8.24 17.42
N VAL A 331 -28.01 9.15 17.56
CA VAL A 331 -27.43 9.49 18.88
C VAL A 331 -28.46 10.13 19.81
N ARG A 332 -29.31 11.03 19.30
CA ARG A 332 -30.36 11.67 20.12
C ARG A 332 -31.41 10.68 20.59
N GLU A 333 -31.80 9.73 19.79
CA GLU A 333 -32.83 8.72 20.09
C GLU A 333 -32.32 7.60 21.01
N ALA A 334 -30.98 7.34 21.06
CA ALA A 334 -30.39 6.37 21.96
C ALA A 334 -30.51 6.81 23.46
N ASP A 335 -30.74 5.88 24.37
CA ASP A 335 -30.68 6.15 25.79
C ASP A 335 -29.26 6.46 26.26
N SER A 336 -28.29 5.71 25.71
CA SER A 336 -26.85 5.95 25.89
C SER A 336 -26.08 5.49 24.67
N VAL A 337 -24.82 5.90 24.57
CA VAL A 337 -23.92 5.58 23.47
C VAL A 337 -22.63 4.97 24.01
N ALA A 338 -22.18 3.88 23.42
CA ALA A 338 -20.83 3.38 23.60
C ALA A 338 -20.04 3.59 22.30
N VAL A 339 -18.76 4.00 22.39
CA VAL A 339 -17.90 4.21 21.23
C VAL A 339 -16.83 3.14 21.22
N TYR A 340 -16.79 2.32 20.17
CA TYR A 340 -15.73 1.34 20.00
C TYR A 340 -14.58 1.96 19.20
N GLY A 341 -13.40 2.07 19.84
CA GLY A 341 -12.18 2.61 19.30
C GLY A 341 -11.64 3.82 20.09
N ALA A 342 -10.43 3.67 20.64
CA ALA A 342 -9.71 4.72 21.39
C ALA A 342 -8.54 5.32 20.58
N GLY A 343 -8.55 5.20 19.25
CA GLY A 343 -7.57 5.77 18.35
C GLY A 343 -8.00 7.11 17.74
N LYS A 344 -7.32 7.51 16.64
CA LYS A 344 -7.56 8.75 15.87
C LYS A 344 -9.05 8.94 15.51
N PHE A 345 -9.71 7.91 15.00
CA PHE A 345 -11.12 7.97 14.58
C PHE A 345 -12.06 8.08 15.77
N GLY A 346 -11.83 7.32 16.86
CA GLY A 346 -12.60 7.45 18.09
C GLY A 346 -12.53 8.85 18.67
N LYS A 347 -11.33 9.46 18.69
CA LYS A 347 -11.15 10.85 19.14
C LYS A 347 -11.94 11.82 18.28
N ARG A 348 -11.83 11.73 16.95
CA ARG A 348 -12.57 12.60 16.02
C ARG A 348 -14.08 12.47 16.16
N PHE A 349 -14.56 11.24 16.37
CA PHE A 349 -15.99 11.02 16.59
C PHE A 349 -16.46 11.65 17.92
N LEU A 350 -15.70 11.53 19.00
CA LEU A 350 -16.01 12.19 20.27
C LEU A 350 -15.97 13.72 20.14
N ASP A 351 -14.99 14.27 19.42
CA ASP A 351 -14.90 15.72 19.16
C ASP A 351 -16.12 16.20 18.33
N TYR A 352 -16.56 15.40 17.35
CA TYR A 352 -17.79 15.64 16.60
C TYR A 352 -19.02 15.64 17.51
N LEU A 353 -19.19 14.64 18.34
CA LEU A 353 -20.32 14.58 19.32
C LEU A 353 -20.30 15.77 20.26
N LYS A 354 -19.14 16.20 20.73
CA LYS A 354 -18.97 17.37 21.60
C LYS A 354 -19.36 18.67 20.88
N LYS A 355 -18.98 18.85 19.61
CA LYS A 355 -19.37 19.99 18.76
C LYS A 355 -20.89 20.18 18.75
N TYR A 356 -21.64 19.08 18.72
CA TYR A 356 -23.13 19.08 18.71
C TYR A 356 -23.78 18.86 20.08
N GLN A 357 -23.01 18.92 21.17
CA GLN A 357 -23.48 18.73 22.56
C GLN A 357 -24.14 17.34 22.81
N LEU A 358 -23.70 16.32 22.07
CA LEU A 358 -24.18 14.94 22.17
C LEU A 358 -23.24 14.02 22.97
N ASP A 359 -22.08 14.52 23.36
CA ASP A 359 -21.04 13.81 24.12
C ASP A 359 -21.51 13.34 25.49
N LYS A 360 -22.48 14.05 26.10
CA LYS A 360 -23.10 13.68 27.40
C LYS A 360 -23.82 12.32 27.38
N LYS A 361 -24.17 11.82 26.19
CA LYS A 361 -24.78 10.49 26.02
C LYS A 361 -23.75 9.37 25.96
N VAL A 362 -22.46 9.68 25.83
CA VAL A 362 -21.41 8.66 25.75
C VAL A 362 -21.11 8.09 27.12
N SER A 363 -21.44 6.81 27.30
CA SER A 363 -21.29 6.08 28.59
C SER A 363 -19.87 5.54 28.76
N CYS A 364 -19.23 5.07 27.70
CA CYS A 364 -17.90 4.49 27.74
C CYS A 364 -17.25 4.44 26.33
N VAL A 365 -15.92 4.25 26.31
CA VAL A 365 -15.16 3.88 25.12
C VAL A 365 -14.77 2.41 25.26
N ILE A 366 -15.00 1.61 24.22
CA ILE A 366 -14.71 0.18 24.21
C ILE A 366 -13.42 -0.06 23.41
N VAL A 367 -12.56 -0.94 23.92
CA VAL A 367 -11.33 -1.39 23.25
C VAL A 367 -11.23 -2.92 23.33
N SER A 368 -10.56 -3.56 22.35
CA SER A 368 -10.28 -5.01 22.40
C SER A 368 -9.40 -5.34 23.59
N LYS A 369 -8.35 -4.53 23.85
CA LYS A 369 -7.41 -4.67 24.97
C LYS A 369 -6.94 -3.29 25.46
N LYS A 370 -6.92 -3.08 26.75
CA LYS A 370 -6.34 -1.87 27.37
C LYS A 370 -4.82 -1.92 27.37
N SER A 371 -4.18 -0.75 27.19
CA SER A 371 -2.84 -0.53 27.72
C SER A 371 -2.92 -0.44 29.24
N ASN A 372 -1.94 -0.99 29.96
CA ASN A 372 -2.03 -1.25 31.41
C ASN A 372 -2.29 -0.03 32.31
N GLU A 373 -2.29 1.20 31.80
CA GLU A 373 -2.41 2.44 32.59
C GLU A 373 -3.59 3.35 32.20
N GLU A 374 -4.24 3.14 31.05
CA GLU A 374 -5.30 4.03 30.57
C GLU A 374 -6.68 3.60 31.07
N THR A 375 -7.25 4.38 31.98
CA THR A 375 -8.63 4.19 32.48
C THR A 375 -9.64 5.11 31.81
N MET A 376 -9.17 6.17 31.13
CA MET A 376 -9.99 7.22 30.50
C MET A 376 -9.48 7.59 29.12
N PHE A 377 -10.38 7.86 28.17
CA PHE A 377 -10.09 8.40 26.85
C PHE A 377 -10.95 9.64 26.60
N ALA A 378 -10.32 10.77 26.34
CA ALA A 378 -11.00 12.06 26.19
C ALA A 378 -11.98 12.39 27.36
N GLY A 379 -11.67 11.98 28.57
CA GLY A 379 -12.52 12.17 29.77
C GLY A 379 -13.65 11.15 29.94
N ILE A 380 -13.69 10.09 29.12
CA ILE A 380 -14.71 9.04 29.13
C ILE A 380 -14.09 7.72 29.60
N PRO A 381 -14.76 6.92 30.46
CA PRO A 381 -14.22 5.64 30.92
C PRO A 381 -13.94 4.66 29.77
N ILE A 382 -12.77 3.98 29.82
CA ILE A 382 -12.43 2.91 28.90
C ILE A 382 -12.80 1.56 29.50
N LEU A 383 -13.50 0.73 28.71
CA LEU A 383 -13.80 -0.66 29.03
C LEU A 383 -13.18 -1.60 28.01
N GLU A 384 -12.61 -2.71 28.46
CA GLU A 384 -12.30 -3.80 27.54
C GLU A 384 -13.59 -4.49 27.07
N LEU A 385 -13.61 -4.93 25.82
CA LEU A 385 -14.78 -5.61 25.26
C LEU A 385 -15.19 -6.84 26.09
N LYS A 386 -14.23 -7.53 26.74
CA LYS A 386 -14.53 -8.68 27.61
C LYS A 386 -15.37 -8.30 28.84
N ASP A 387 -15.21 -7.07 29.35
CA ASP A 387 -15.87 -6.55 30.57
C ASP A 387 -17.12 -5.73 30.22
N TYR A 388 -17.26 -5.35 28.92
CA TYR A 388 -18.41 -4.57 28.47
C TYR A 388 -19.70 -5.40 28.47
N ARG A 389 -20.79 -4.78 28.94
CA ARG A 389 -22.15 -5.32 28.88
C ARG A 389 -23.06 -4.27 28.28
N LYS A 390 -23.61 -4.55 27.09
CA LYS A 390 -24.54 -3.66 26.39
C LYS A 390 -25.79 -3.43 27.25
N LYS A 391 -26.17 -2.16 27.46
CA LYS A 391 -27.39 -1.78 28.15
C LYS A 391 -28.59 -1.75 27.20
N MET A 392 -29.77 -1.88 27.70
CA MET A 392 -30.99 -1.70 26.91
C MET A 392 -31.07 -0.24 26.43
N GLY A 393 -31.45 -0.01 25.18
CA GLY A 393 -31.48 1.33 24.58
C GLY A 393 -30.11 1.95 24.25
N GLU A 394 -29.02 1.24 24.50
CA GLU A 394 -27.66 1.70 24.19
C GLU A 394 -27.29 1.36 22.74
N VAL A 395 -26.71 2.33 22.02
CA VAL A 395 -26.19 2.14 20.65
C VAL A 395 -24.67 2.14 20.70
N ILE A 396 -24.05 1.16 20.07
CA ILE A 396 -22.59 1.09 19.90
C ILE A 396 -22.21 1.70 18.55
N PHE A 397 -21.37 2.74 18.55
CA PHE A 397 -20.75 3.28 17.34
C PHE A 397 -19.34 2.78 17.21
N VAL A 398 -19.00 2.16 16.08
CA VAL A 398 -17.65 1.66 15.78
C VAL A 398 -16.92 2.71 14.96
N ALA A 399 -16.04 3.49 15.63
CA ALA A 399 -15.26 4.58 15.02
C ALA A 399 -13.83 4.12 14.75
N MET A 400 -13.62 3.40 13.64
CA MET A 400 -12.33 2.78 13.25
C MET A 400 -12.17 2.78 11.74
N GLY A 401 -10.92 2.76 11.26
CA GLY A 401 -10.63 2.54 9.84
C GLY A 401 -10.99 1.12 9.37
N GLY A 402 -11.26 0.97 8.07
CA GLY A 402 -11.91 -0.19 7.48
C GLY A 402 -11.31 -1.56 7.84
N MET A 403 -9.98 -1.71 7.80
CA MET A 403 -9.34 -2.99 8.16
C MET A 403 -9.53 -3.37 9.63
N ASN A 404 -9.38 -2.40 10.53
CA ASN A 404 -9.63 -2.61 11.95
C ASN A 404 -11.13 -2.89 12.23
N TYR A 405 -12.03 -2.26 11.46
CA TYR A 405 -13.47 -2.52 11.55
C TYR A 405 -13.81 -3.99 11.26
N LYS A 406 -13.14 -4.62 10.30
CA LYS A 406 -13.33 -6.06 10.00
C LYS A 406 -13.05 -6.95 11.21
N GLU A 407 -11.94 -6.69 11.92
CA GLU A 407 -11.57 -7.45 13.12
C GLU A 407 -12.56 -7.24 14.25
N VAL A 408 -12.92 -5.98 14.49
CA VAL A 408 -13.91 -5.61 15.52
C VAL A 408 -15.28 -6.22 15.24
N LYS A 409 -15.73 -6.19 13.97
CA LYS A 409 -16.97 -6.85 13.56
C LYS A 409 -16.96 -8.35 13.92
N LYS A 410 -15.84 -9.03 13.67
CA LYS A 410 -15.68 -10.44 14.03
C LYS A 410 -15.77 -10.65 15.54
N GLU A 411 -15.11 -9.81 16.34
CA GLU A 411 -15.16 -9.88 17.81
C GLU A 411 -16.55 -9.62 18.38
N LEU A 412 -17.26 -8.60 17.85
CA LEU A 412 -18.63 -8.26 18.28
C LEU A 412 -19.59 -9.41 17.95
N ASN A 413 -19.49 -9.97 16.74
CA ASN A 413 -20.33 -11.10 16.32
C ASN A 413 -20.10 -12.36 17.16
N GLN A 414 -18.84 -12.69 17.50
CA GLN A 414 -18.52 -13.81 18.40
C GLN A 414 -19.17 -13.66 19.78
N ARG A 415 -19.38 -12.42 20.24
CA ARG A 415 -20.05 -12.09 21.49
C ARG A 415 -21.57 -11.90 21.35
N LYS A 416 -22.13 -12.17 20.16
CA LYS A 416 -23.55 -11.98 19.84
C LYS A 416 -24.04 -10.53 20.01
N ILE A 417 -23.13 -9.56 19.86
CA ILE A 417 -23.45 -8.14 19.79
C ILE A 417 -23.64 -7.83 18.29
N LEU A 418 -24.88 -7.84 17.83
CA LEU A 418 -25.21 -7.69 16.38
C LEU A 418 -25.74 -6.30 16.05
N ASP A 419 -26.13 -5.52 17.04
CA ASP A 419 -26.70 -4.19 16.88
C ASP A 419 -25.65 -3.14 17.25
N TYR A 420 -24.90 -2.71 16.23
CA TYR A 420 -23.89 -1.65 16.29
C TYR A 420 -23.82 -0.90 14.95
N GLU A 421 -23.36 0.34 14.99
CA GLU A 421 -23.28 1.24 13.84
C GLU A 421 -21.83 1.57 13.50
N PRO A 422 -21.35 1.26 12.30
CA PRO A 422 -20.08 1.77 11.84
C PRO A 422 -20.16 3.28 11.62
N VAL A 423 -19.15 4.01 12.08
CA VAL A 423 -19.00 5.43 11.75
C VAL A 423 -18.15 5.52 10.48
N ASP A 424 -18.62 6.30 9.51
CA ASP A 424 -17.94 6.50 8.25
C ASP A 424 -16.55 7.13 8.46
N GLU A 425 -15.50 6.45 8.02
CA GLU A 425 -14.12 6.91 8.21
C GLU A 425 -13.80 8.14 7.36
N VAL A 426 -14.37 8.25 6.15
CA VAL A 426 -14.17 9.43 5.29
C VAL A 426 -14.82 10.65 5.92
N PHE A 427 -16.01 10.49 6.47
CA PHE A 427 -16.67 11.53 7.24
C PHE A 427 -15.80 11.97 8.43
N LEU A 428 -15.20 11.03 9.17
CA LEU A 428 -14.32 11.34 10.29
C LEU A 428 -12.99 11.98 9.83
N GLU A 429 -12.52 11.71 8.62
CA GLU A 429 -11.29 12.32 8.08
C GLU A 429 -11.51 13.71 7.52
N THR A 430 -12.60 13.92 6.81
CA THR A 430 -12.85 15.15 6.05
C THR A 430 -13.73 16.15 6.79
N GLY A 431 -14.51 15.70 7.77
CA GLY A 431 -15.51 16.51 8.47
C GLY A 431 -16.70 16.94 7.58
N ARG A 432 -16.92 16.20 6.47
CA ARG A 432 -17.96 16.47 5.47
C ARG A 432 -18.85 15.27 5.27
#